data_a03b1c72eff4407e60155cc40a3f439d
#
_entry.id   a03b1c72eff4407e60155cc40a3f439d
#
_cell.length_a   1.000
_cell.length_b   1.000
_cell.length_c   1.000
_cell.angle_alpha   90.00
_cell.angle_beta   90.00
_cell.angle_gamma   90.00
#
_symmetry.space_group_name_H-M   'P 1'
#
loop_
_entity.id
_entity.type
_entity.pdbx_description
1 polymer ?
#
loop_
_entity_poly.entity_id
_entity_poly.type
_entity_poly.pdbx_seq_one_letter_code
_entity_poly.pdbx_strand_id
1 'polypeptide(L)'
;MRRGVRHAKKESSPVRYKEQLTAFVRHLRRGCQALLLCAVAQAAQAAGGSLAGDIGASLQEEGLSGAVWSEVRDDGAISTGAAGLANAASKAAMRADTKVQVGSVAKVGLALGVLRLATENRLALDTPLAQILPDLKLKNAWQGSDPVRIRHLLDHTSGLDNVRFWQAFSSKAAAGTPLADAFDGGGGLLRVRDRPGSRYAYSNMGYGILGMVIEKVTGQPYERYLDAQVLAPLGMKDSTFGFVTQTGAKPDARLAMGHFEHGVTHAAMPMYLRPAGQLTTTAQDMARLAQFLLGDGKAQGSAFITPALMRMLSRPNGTEASQAGLDAGHGLALAVRDRHNVVGECHPGTTAGFRAMLCIYPEQKSAFFIGFNTDAEHADYERFNRLLMRDLELPLRPPAAHGAPAPTVENFQGVYVPAPSPMASMAWLDAVFGFVRVKWDGDSLFLIPFQGEPKELEPVGGFLFRASDRSAPSHVLLQTDGRHVLSDGLHSYERVSMLRMLVLWGSLALGVIGLLYVLVVGLWRAAGRNLPRNDHLFAPLLSLLALLLPLPFFYFQSFMRLGDVTFASVLAALVTGALPLAVAVGLARCWRTRGTGAVEKLDAIPLLAALQLLLVLAWWGLLPLRLWQL
;
A
#
# COMPACT_ATOMS: atom_id res chain seq x y z
N MET A 1 -97.21 -4.27 -18.09
CA MET A 1 -95.93 -4.83 -18.59
C MET A 1 -94.91 -4.88 -17.44
N ARG A 2 -94.62 -6.11 -16.97
CA ARG A 2 -93.75 -6.37 -15.81
C ARG A 2 -92.32 -6.50 -16.26
N ARG A 3 -91.35 -5.78 -15.62
CA ARG A 3 -89.95 -6.04 -15.70
C ARG A 3 -89.45 -6.49 -14.33
N GLY A 4 -88.96 -7.72 -14.30
CA GLY A 4 -88.43 -8.37 -13.10
C GLY A 4 -86.97 -7.90 -12.79
N VAL A 5 -86.75 -7.68 -11.52
CA VAL A 5 -85.46 -7.41 -10.94
C VAL A 5 -84.80 -8.76 -10.49
N ARG A 6 -83.64 -9.11 -11.04
CA ARG A 6 -82.85 -10.27 -10.58
C ARG A 6 -81.85 -9.82 -9.50
N HIS A 7 -82.07 -10.30 -8.29
CA HIS A 7 -81.07 -10.25 -7.23
C HIS A 7 -79.94 -11.31 -7.46
N ALA A 8 -78.69 -10.87 -7.59
CA ALA A 8 -77.54 -11.75 -7.57
C ALA A 8 -77.08 -11.92 -6.12
N LYS A 9 -77.19 -13.10 -5.56
CA LYS A 9 -76.58 -13.52 -4.31
C LYS A 9 -75.09 -13.77 -4.57
N LYS A 10 -74.20 -13.03 -3.85
CA LYS A 10 -72.80 -13.29 -3.74
C LYS A 10 -72.56 -14.33 -2.64
N GLU A 11 -72.32 -15.56 -3.01
CA GLU A 11 -71.83 -16.61 -2.10
C GLU A 11 -70.34 -16.36 -1.80
N SER A 12 -70.01 -16.04 -0.54
CA SER A 12 -68.64 -15.95 -0.05
C SER A 12 -68.17 -17.36 0.35
N SER A 13 -67.28 -17.94 -0.45
CA SER A 13 -66.70 -19.29 -0.21
C SER A 13 -65.85 -19.29 1.07
N PRO A 14 -66.07 -20.25 1.98
CA PRO A 14 -65.27 -20.40 3.23
C PRO A 14 -63.78 -20.73 3.02
N VAL A 15 -63.40 -21.10 1.81
CA VAL A 15 -62.01 -21.40 1.44
C VAL A 15 -61.12 -20.15 1.42
N ARG A 16 -61.61 -19.03 0.94
CA ARG A 16 -60.84 -17.74 0.89
C ARG A 16 -60.52 -17.19 2.28
N TYR A 17 -61.35 -17.42 3.27
CA TYR A 17 -61.14 -16.92 4.63
C TYR A 17 -60.02 -17.73 5.34
N LYS A 18 -59.91 -19.02 5.10
CA LYS A 18 -58.86 -19.87 5.62
C LYS A 18 -57.49 -19.56 5.04
N GLU A 19 -57.41 -19.26 3.74
CA GLU A 19 -56.16 -18.84 3.09
C GLU A 19 -55.67 -17.48 3.57
N GLN A 20 -56.56 -16.51 3.75
CA GLN A 20 -56.20 -15.20 4.28
C GLN A 20 -55.74 -15.28 5.75
N LEU A 21 -56.39 -16.09 6.57
CA LEU A 21 -56.01 -16.30 7.96
C LEU A 21 -54.63 -16.98 8.06
N THR A 22 -54.38 -17.96 7.19
CA THR A 22 -53.09 -18.68 7.14
C THR A 22 -51.95 -17.80 6.63
N ALA A 23 -52.22 -16.89 5.70
CA ALA A 23 -51.25 -15.88 5.24
C ALA A 23 -50.97 -14.84 6.34
N PHE A 24 -51.98 -14.37 7.05
CA PHE A 24 -51.84 -13.43 8.17
C PHE A 24 -51.06 -14.02 9.32
N VAL A 25 -51.33 -15.25 9.72
CA VAL A 25 -50.54 -15.98 10.77
C VAL A 25 -49.08 -16.20 10.37
N ARG A 26 -48.82 -16.47 9.06
CA ARG A 26 -47.43 -16.57 8.55
C ARG A 26 -46.72 -15.24 8.58
N HIS A 27 -47.38 -14.14 8.26
CA HIS A 27 -46.80 -12.78 8.33
C HIS A 27 -46.56 -12.35 9.79
N LEU A 28 -47.48 -12.65 10.71
CA LEU A 28 -47.27 -12.42 12.15
C LEU A 28 -46.07 -13.23 12.70
N ARG A 29 -45.99 -14.53 12.35
CA ARG A 29 -44.85 -15.37 12.77
C ARG A 29 -43.50 -14.83 12.22
N ARG A 30 -43.46 -14.41 10.96
CA ARG A 30 -42.24 -13.79 10.37
C ARG A 30 -41.92 -12.45 11.04
N GLY A 31 -42.90 -11.63 11.32
CA GLY A 31 -42.72 -10.37 12.04
C GLY A 31 -42.21 -10.57 13.48
N CYS A 32 -42.80 -11.54 14.22
CA CYS A 32 -42.33 -11.89 15.56
C CYS A 32 -40.91 -12.52 15.56
N GLN A 33 -40.59 -13.35 14.56
CA GLN A 33 -39.23 -13.91 14.43
C GLN A 33 -38.21 -12.83 14.05
N ALA A 34 -38.56 -11.88 13.20
CA ALA A 34 -37.70 -10.74 12.88
C ALA A 34 -37.49 -9.81 14.09
N LEU A 35 -38.56 -9.56 14.88
CA LEU A 35 -38.46 -8.78 16.11
C LEU A 35 -37.66 -9.50 17.21
N LEU A 36 -37.80 -10.83 17.33
CA LEU A 36 -36.98 -11.63 18.25
C LEU A 36 -35.52 -11.65 17.82
N LEU A 37 -35.23 -11.78 16.52
CA LEU A 37 -33.87 -11.71 15.98
C LEU A 37 -33.26 -10.30 16.15
N CYS A 38 -34.02 -9.25 15.95
CA CYS A 38 -33.57 -7.87 16.25
C CYS A 38 -33.37 -7.64 17.76
N ALA A 39 -34.24 -8.17 18.62
CA ALA A 39 -34.06 -8.06 20.08
C ALA A 39 -32.89 -8.90 20.59
N VAL A 40 -32.64 -10.09 20.02
CA VAL A 40 -31.46 -10.91 20.33
C VAL A 40 -30.18 -10.25 19.79
N ALA A 41 -30.22 -9.63 18.61
CA ALA A 41 -29.10 -8.86 18.07
C ALA A 41 -28.82 -7.60 18.91
N GLN A 42 -29.85 -6.90 19.39
CA GLN A 42 -29.69 -5.75 20.28
C GLN A 42 -29.26 -6.16 21.70
N ALA A 43 -29.72 -7.30 22.22
CA ALA A 43 -29.26 -7.83 23.50
C ALA A 43 -27.81 -8.36 23.43
N ALA A 44 -27.38 -8.89 22.27
CA ALA A 44 -26.00 -9.25 22.01
C ALA A 44 -25.07 -8.02 21.87
N GLN A 45 -25.61 -6.87 21.42
CA GLN A 45 -24.89 -5.59 21.41
C GLN A 45 -24.86 -4.88 22.77
N ALA A 46 -25.78 -5.20 23.67
CA ALA A 46 -25.81 -4.67 25.04
C ALA A 46 -24.99 -5.49 26.07
N ALA A 47 -24.60 -6.72 25.71
CA ALA A 47 -23.56 -7.46 26.43
C ALA A 47 -22.21 -7.02 25.84
N GLY A 48 -21.62 -5.95 26.37
CA GLY A 48 -20.31 -5.45 25.98
C GLY A 48 -19.29 -6.59 26.04
N GLY A 49 -18.95 -7.17 24.89
CA GLY A 49 -17.90 -8.16 24.77
C GLY A 49 -16.59 -7.51 25.22
N SER A 50 -15.74 -8.25 25.91
CA SER A 50 -14.41 -7.73 26.23
C SER A 50 -13.66 -7.44 24.93
N LEU A 51 -12.83 -6.38 24.88
CA LEU A 51 -12.00 -6.06 23.71
C LEU A 51 -11.29 -7.31 23.15
N ALA A 52 -10.75 -8.16 24.04
CA ALA A 52 -10.10 -9.41 23.64
C ALA A 52 -11.06 -10.40 22.96
N GLY A 53 -12.31 -10.48 23.40
CA GLY A 53 -13.35 -11.29 22.76
C GLY A 53 -13.71 -10.77 21.37
N ASP A 54 -13.91 -9.45 21.22
CA ASP A 54 -14.25 -8.80 19.96
C ASP A 54 -13.10 -8.93 18.95
N ILE A 55 -11.84 -8.75 19.39
CA ILE A 55 -10.66 -8.97 18.53
C ILE A 55 -10.56 -10.44 18.13
N GLY A 56 -10.75 -11.37 19.08
CA GLY A 56 -10.72 -12.80 18.80
C GLY A 56 -11.77 -13.25 17.76
N ALA A 57 -13.00 -12.74 17.88
CA ALA A 57 -14.06 -12.99 16.90
C ALA A 57 -13.69 -12.40 15.52
N SER A 58 -13.19 -11.17 15.49
CA SER A 58 -12.76 -10.52 14.25
C SER A 58 -11.60 -11.25 13.55
N LEU A 59 -10.62 -11.79 14.32
CA LEU A 59 -9.55 -12.61 13.75
C LEU A 59 -10.09 -13.85 13.03
N GLN A 60 -11.11 -14.49 13.59
CA GLN A 60 -11.74 -15.67 12.96
C GLN A 60 -12.51 -15.29 11.70
N GLU A 61 -13.27 -14.19 11.72
CA GLU A 61 -14.04 -13.73 10.57
C GLU A 61 -13.14 -13.31 9.40
N GLU A 62 -12.01 -12.67 9.70
CA GLU A 62 -11.04 -12.20 8.69
C GLU A 62 -10.01 -13.28 8.30
N GLY A 63 -10.05 -14.48 8.92
CA GLY A 63 -9.12 -15.56 8.64
C GLY A 63 -7.67 -15.28 9.08
N LEU A 64 -7.48 -14.41 10.09
CA LEU A 64 -6.17 -14.04 10.62
C LEU A 64 -5.74 -14.97 11.77
N SER A 65 -4.45 -15.31 11.83
CA SER A 65 -3.92 -16.26 12.81
C SER A 65 -3.93 -15.71 14.25
N GLY A 66 -3.45 -14.48 14.46
CA GLY A 66 -3.42 -13.90 15.80
C GLY A 66 -2.94 -12.44 15.81
N ALA A 67 -3.17 -11.79 16.95
CA ALA A 67 -2.75 -10.42 17.19
C ALA A 67 -2.29 -10.21 18.64
N VAL A 68 -1.39 -9.24 18.80
CA VAL A 68 -1.05 -8.59 20.08
C VAL A 68 -1.38 -7.11 19.99
N TRP A 69 -1.84 -6.51 21.07
CA TRP A 69 -2.11 -5.06 21.10
C TRP A 69 -1.76 -4.44 22.44
N SER A 70 -1.63 -3.13 22.42
CA SER A 70 -1.55 -2.31 23.64
C SER A 70 -2.30 -1.00 23.45
N GLU A 71 -2.76 -0.46 24.57
CA GLU A 71 -3.40 0.83 24.68
C GLU A 71 -2.70 1.65 25.76
N VAL A 72 -2.62 2.94 25.53
CA VAL A 72 -2.23 3.96 26.50
C VAL A 72 -3.42 4.89 26.67
N ARG A 73 -3.90 5.03 27.89
CA ARG A 73 -5.03 5.89 28.22
C ARG A 73 -4.57 7.28 28.69
N ASP A 74 -5.48 8.22 28.81
CA ASP A 74 -5.23 9.62 29.16
C ASP A 74 -4.58 9.83 30.53
N ASP A 75 -4.78 8.89 31.47
CA ASP A 75 -4.12 8.82 32.76
C ASP A 75 -2.71 8.19 32.72
N GLY A 76 -2.26 7.77 31.53
CA GLY A 76 -1.00 7.08 31.31
C GLY A 76 -1.01 5.59 31.61
N ALA A 77 -2.16 5.01 31.96
CA ALA A 77 -2.29 3.57 32.20
C ALA A 77 -2.04 2.80 30.88
N ILE A 78 -1.31 1.69 30.99
CA ILE A 78 -1.05 0.77 29.88
C ILE A 78 -1.88 -0.49 30.07
N SER A 79 -2.60 -0.90 29.04
CA SER A 79 -3.18 -2.23 28.88
C SER A 79 -2.52 -2.97 27.72
N THR A 80 -2.39 -4.30 27.84
CA THR A 80 -1.90 -5.16 26.76
C THR A 80 -2.78 -6.39 26.64
N GLY A 81 -2.94 -6.87 25.41
CA GLY A 81 -3.70 -8.06 25.13
C GLY A 81 -3.15 -8.89 23.99
N ALA A 82 -3.68 -10.10 23.87
CA ALA A 82 -3.37 -11.04 22.79
C ALA A 82 -4.59 -11.92 22.50
N ALA A 83 -4.74 -12.31 21.23
CA ALA A 83 -5.77 -13.23 20.79
C ALA A 83 -5.27 -14.09 19.62
N GLY A 84 -5.85 -15.30 19.48
CA GLY A 84 -5.52 -16.21 18.39
C GLY A 84 -4.23 -16.99 18.61
N LEU A 85 -3.53 -17.32 17.53
CA LEU A 85 -2.38 -18.22 17.49
C LEU A 85 -1.09 -17.49 17.09
N ALA A 86 -0.03 -17.71 17.86
CA ALA A 86 1.34 -17.29 17.51
C ALA A 86 1.93 -18.15 16.39
N ASN A 87 1.47 -19.38 16.26
CA ASN A 87 1.86 -20.30 15.19
C ASN A 87 0.68 -21.24 14.87
N ALA A 88 0.10 -21.09 13.70
CA ALA A 88 -1.05 -21.89 13.26
C ALA A 88 -0.70 -23.38 13.08
N ALA A 89 0.50 -23.71 12.61
CA ALA A 89 0.94 -25.07 12.37
C ALA A 89 1.09 -25.87 13.68
N SER A 90 1.67 -25.27 14.72
CA SER A 90 1.85 -25.90 16.03
C SER A 90 0.68 -25.65 17.00
N LYS A 91 -0.29 -24.81 16.60
CA LYS A 91 -1.41 -24.34 17.44
C LYS A 91 -0.95 -23.63 18.72
N ALA A 92 0.25 -23.05 18.71
CA ALA A 92 0.76 -22.26 19.84
C ALA A 92 -0.09 -20.99 20.00
N ALA A 93 -0.59 -20.73 21.21
CA ALA A 93 -1.42 -19.56 21.48
C ALA A 93 -0.60 -18.26 21.45
N MET A 94 -1.21 -17.17 20.98
CA MET A 94 -0.68 -15.82 21.12
C MET A 94 -0.75 -15.40 22.59
N ARG A 95 0.28 -14.72 23.10
CA ARG A 95 0.41 -14.23 24.49
C ARG A 95 0.78 -12.76 24.47
N ALA A 96 0.48 -12.04 25.55
CA ALA A 96 0.80 -10.62 25.67
C ALA A 96 2.31 -10.31 25.57
N ASP A 97 3.17 -11.27 25.94
CA ASP A 97 4.63 -11.20 25.82
C ASP A 97 5.19 -11.77 24.52
N THR A 98 4.32 -12.21 23.59
CA THR A 98 4.71 -12.68 22.27
C THR A 98 5.29 -11.52 21.46
N LYS A 99 6.45 -11.75 20.85
CA LYS A 99 7.09 -10.81 19.96
C LYS A 99 6.50 -10.89 18.57
N VAL A 100 6.42 -9.73 17.91
CA VAL A 100 5.99 -9.60 16.51
C VAL A 100 6.96 -8.72 15.73
N GLN A 101 7.03 -8.91 14.43
CA GLN A 101 7.66 -7.95 13.53
C GLN A 101 6.66 -6.88 13.13
N VAL A 102 7.08 -5.62 13.09
CA VAL A 102 6.15 -4.48 12.91
C VAL A 102 6.32 -3.78 11.56
N GLY A 103 7.17 -4.32 10.69
CA GLY A 103 7.39 -3.72 9.38
C GLY A 103 7.70 -2.23 9.47
N SER A 104 7.04 -1.43 8.65
CA SER A 104 7.33 0.01 8.54
C SER A 104 7.11 0.84 9.81
N VAL A 105 6.44 0.33 10.85
CA VAL A 105 6.40 1.00 12.16
C VAL A 105 7.82 1.17 12.75
N ALA A 106 8.78 0.33 12.34
CA ALA A 106 10.20 0.47 12.65
C ALA A 106 10.79 1.84 12.27
N LYS A 107 10.22 2.49 11.23
CA LYS A 107 10.65 3.81 10.79
C LYS A 107 10.50 4.88 11.87
N VAL A 108 9.50 4.74 12.74
CA VAL A 108 9.30 5.66 13.87
C VAL A 108 10.52 5.61 14.79
N GLY A 109 10.96 4.41 15.20
CA GLY A 109 12.14 4.26 16.05
C GLY A 109 13.44 4.73 15.37
N LEU A 110 13.61 4.47 14.07
CA LEU A 110 14.76 4.96 13.31
C LEU A 110 14.75 6.50 13.22
N ALA A 111 13.59 7.09 12.94
CA ALA A 111 13.43 8.55 12.92
C ALA A 111 13.80 9.17 14.27
N LEU A 112 13.34 8.58 15.39
CA LEU A 112 13.73 9.03 16.73
C LEU A 112 15.26 8.96 16.92
N GLY A 113 15.94 7.95 16.38
CA GLY A 113 17.39 7.86 16.40
C GLY A 113 18.08 9.02 15.65
N VAL A 114 17.57 9.37 14.46
CA VAL A 114 18.07 10.53 13.69
C VAL A 114 17.77 11.84 14.41
N LEU A 115 16.58 12.00 14.97
CA LEU A 115 16.18 13.22 15.70
C LEU A 115 16.95 13.37 17.01
N ARG A 116 17.36 12.28 17.65
CA ARG A 116 18.28 12.32 18.79
C ARG A 116 19.65 12.84 18.38
N LEU A 117 20.23 12.37 17.27
CA LEU A 117 21.48 12.91 16.74
C LEU A 117 21.36 14.42 16.42
N ALA A 118 20.19 14.86 15.94
CA ALA A 118 19.92 16.27 15.70
C ALA A 118 19.83 17.07 17.01
N THR A 119 19.19 16.51 18.05
CA THR A 119 19.12 17.11 19.39
C THR A 119 20.50 17.24 20.05
N GLU A 120 21.38 16.28 19.79
CA GLU A 120 22.80 16.26 20.24
C GLU A 120 23.71 17.15 19.38
N ASN A 121 23.19 17.86 18.38
CA ASN A 121 23.95 18.67 17.41
C ASN A 121 25.02 17.89 16.61
N ARG A 122 24.85 16.58 16.48
CA ARG A 122 25.73 15.69 15.69
C ARG A 122 25.29 15.59 14.23
N LEU A 123 24.07 16.01 13.94
CA LEU A 123 23.47 15.99 12.61
C LEU A 123 22.45 17.13 12.52
N ALA A 124 22.45 17.89 11.41
CA ALA A 124 21.37 18.83 11.14
C ALA A 124 20.41 18.27 10.09
N LEU A 125 19.09 18.44 10.28
CA LEU A 125 18.07 17.91 9.35
C LEU A 125 18.18 18.55 7.95
N ASP A 126 18.72 19.76 7.86
CA ASP A 126 18.93 20.48 6.60
C ASP A 126 20.27 20.19 5.93
N THR A 127 21.11 19.34 6.53
CA THR A 127 22.37 18.92 5.91
C THR A 127 22.09 18.20 4.60
N PRO A 128 22.69 18.62 3.47
CA PRO A 128 22.64 17.88 2.22
C PRO A 128 23.21 16.47 2.38
N LEU A 129 22.51 15.47 1.89
CA LEU A 129 22.93 14.05 1.98
C LEU A 129 24.33 13.81 1.42
N ALA A 130 24.68 14.48 0.32
CA ALA A 130 26.00 14.35 -0.32
C ALA A 130 27.18 14.80 0.57
N GLN A 131 26.95 15.62 1.61
CA GLN A 131 27.99 16.00 2.57
C GLN A 131 28.30 14.86 3.56
N ILE A 132 27.31 13.99 3.86
CA ILE A 132 27.45 12.90 4.81
C ILE A 132 27.88 11.62 4.09
N LEU A 133 27.29 11.34 2.93
CA LEU A 133 27.54 10.17 2.10
C LEU A 133 28.01 10.58 0.70
N PRO A 134 29.22 11.15 0.54
CA PRO A 134 29.71 11.64 -0.74
C PRO A 134 29.89 10.54 -1.79
N ASP A 135 30.12 9.30 -1.37
CA ASP A 135 30.32 8.16 -2.26
C ASP A 135 28.99 7.56 -2.78
N LEU A 136 27.86 7.98 -2.20
CA LEU A 136 26.56 7.51 -2.64
C LEU A 136 26.18 8.14 -3.98
N LYS A 137 26.11 7.34 -5.03
CA LYS A 137 25.84 7.82 -6.41
C LYS A 137 24.35 8.16 -6.58
N LEU A 138 23.96 9.37 -6.19
CA LEU A 138 22.62 9.91 -6.31
C LEU A 138 22.51 10.80 -7.55
N LYS A 139 21.60 10.46 -8.48
CA LYS A 139 21.27 11.30 -9.66
C LYS A 139 20.13 12.25 -9.29
N ASN A 140 20.46 13.51 -9.03
CA ASN A 140 19.49 14.57 -8.72
C ASN A 140 19.62 15.71 -9.74
N ALA A 141 18.58 15.90 -10.57
CA ALA A 141 18.54 17.01 -11.54
C ALA A 141 18.48 18.39 -10.87
N TRP A 142 18.05 18.45 -9.62
CA TRP A 142 17.92 19.68 -8.81
C TRP A 142 19.07 19.85 -7.81
N GLN A 143 20.19 19.15 -7.97
CA GLN A 143 21.29 19.16 -6.99
C GLN A 143 21.82 20.56 -6.67
N GLY A 144 21.79 21.49 -7.64
CA GLY A 144 22.27 22.87 -7.48
C GLY A 144 21.29 23.77 -6.73
N SER A 145 19.98 23.57 -6.87
CA SER A 145 18.94 24.36 -6.22
C SER A 145 18.33 23.68 -4.99
N ASP A 146 17.98 22.40 -5.14
CA ASP A 146 17.25 21.63 -4.14
C ASP A 146 17.97 20.27 -3.91
N PRO A 147 19.09 20.25 -3.17
CA PRO A 147 19.76 19.00 -2.82
C PRO A 147 18.88 18.16 -1.90
N VAL A 148 18.98 16.83 -2.01
CA VAL A 148 18.34 15.92 -1.03
C VAL A 148 18.96 16.17 0.33
N ARG A 149 18.13 16.46 1.34
CA ARG A 149 18.49 16.71 2.74
C ARG A 149 18.02 15.56 3.62
N ILE A 150 18.53 15.46 4.84
CA ILE A 150 18.15 14.42 5.81
C ILE A 150 16.65 14.44 6.09
N ARG A 151 16.04 15.61 6.25
CA ARG A 151 14.59 15.74 6.45
C ARG A 151 13.78 15.12 5.32
N HIS A 152 14.24 15.26 4.07
CA HIS A 152 13.54 14.73 2.90
C HIS A 152 13.51 13.19 2.87
N LEU A 153 14.45 12.53 3.55
CA LEU A 153 14.43 11.08 3.72
C LEU A 153 13.47 10.64 4.82
N LEU A 154 13.36 11.44 5.91
CA LEU A 154 12.46 11.18 7.03
C LEU A 154 10.99 11.35 6.64
N ASP A 155 10.65 12.47 5.98
CA ASP A 155 9.28 12.85 5.61
C ASP A 155 8.83 12.32 4.23
N HIS A 156 9.66 11.47 3.61
CA HIS A 156 9.39 10.88 2.30
C HIS A 156 9.22 11.90 1.16
N THR A 157 9.93 13.03 1.22
CA THR A 157 9.90 14.06 0.16
C THR A 157 11.20 14.12 -0.66
N SER A 158 12.03 13.08 -0.55
CA SER A 158 13.32 13.01 -1.28
C SER A 158 13.18 12.85 -2.79
N GLY A 159 12.01 12.45 -3.29
CA GLY A 159 11.78 12.11 -4.69
C GLY A 159 12.44 10.78 -5.11
N LEU A 160 12.95 9.99 -4.17
CA LEU A 160 13.48 8.66 -4.43
C LEU A 160 12.37 7.65 -4.70
N ASP A 161 12.74 6.57 -5.37
CA ASP A 161 11.86 5.40 -5.57
C ASP A 161 11.53 4.73 -4.24
N ASN A 162 10.43 3.98 -4.18
CA ASN A 162 10.03 3.26 -2.97
C ASN A 162 10.98 2.09 -2.71
N VAL A 163 10.97 1.11 -3.59
CA VAL A 163 11.69 -0.15 -3.48
C VAL A 163 11.86 -0.75 -4.87
N ARG A 164 12.93 -1.49 -5.11
CA ARG A 164 13.03 -2.36 -6.27
C ARG A 164 12.49 -3.74 -5.94
N PHE A 165 11.95 -4.42 -6.94
CA PHE A 165 11.35 -5.73 -6.76
C PHE A 165 12.33 -6.73 -6.10
N TRP A 166 13.58 -6.76 -6.55
CA TRP A 166 14.61 -7.62 -5.97
C TRP A 166 15.00 -7.26 -4.52
N GLN A 167 14.84 -6.01 -4.09
CA GLN A 167 15.10 -5.62 -2.70
C GLN A 167 14.02 -6.16 -1.74
N ALA A 168 12.80 -6.34 -2.25
CA ALA A 168 11.67 -6.87 -1.48
C ALA A 168 11.61 -8.41 -1.51
N PHE A 169 11.94 -9.02 -2.66
CA PHE A 169 11.74 -10.45 -2.92
C PHE A 169 13.05 -11.16 -3.23
N SER A 170 14.01 -11.10 -2.31
CA SER A 170 15.30 -11.80 -2.43
C SER A 170 15.64 -12.56 -1.15
N SER A 171 16.11 -13.78 -1.33
CA SER A 171 16.63 -14.62 -0.25
C SER A 171 18.15 -14.46 -0.04
N LYS A 172 18.81 -13.55 -0.77
CA LYS A 172 20.27 -13.39 -0.74
C LYS A 172 20.77 -12.50 0.39
N ALA A 173 19.89 -11.64 0.95
CA ALA A 173 20.26 -10.82 2.09
C ALA A 173 20.58 -11.70 3.30
N ALA A 174 21.67 -11.40 4.01
CA ALA A 174 22.02 -11.96 5.30
C ALA A 174 21.85 -10.89 6.39
N ALA A 175 21.76 -11.29 7.65
CA ALA A 175 21.65 -10.36 8.78
C ALA A 175 22.77 -9.31 8.83
N GLY A 176 23.99 -9.67 8.40
CA GLY A 176 25.16 -8.79 8.35
C GLY A 176 25.45 -8.19 6.96
N THR A 177 24.58 -8.30 5.97
CA THR A 177 24.76 -7.71 4.64
C THR A 177 24.99 -6.20 4.78
N PRO A 178 26.06 -5.61 4.21
CA PRO A 178 26.26 -4.16 4.24
C PRO A 178 25.06 -3.41 3.68
N LEU A 179 24.66 -2.28 4.30
CA LEU A 179 23.52 -1.50 3.81
C LEU A 179 23.73 -0.96 2.38
N ALA A 180 24.99 -0.69 2.02
CA ALA A 180 25.36 -0.24 0.68
C ALA A 180 24.98 -1.24 -0.42
N ASP A 181 25.02 -2.55 -0.14
CA ASP A 181 24.69 -3.60 -1.11
C ASP A 181 23.23 -3.48 -1.62
N ALA A 182 22.35 -2.87 -0.82
CA ALA A 182 20.99 -2.55 -1.25
C ALA A 182 20.95 -1.57 -2.43
N PHE A 183 22.05 -0.85 -2.71
CA PHE A 183 22.12 0.22 -3.70
C PHE A 183 23.11 -0.05 -4.84
N ASP A 184 23.74 -1.24 -4.86
CA ASP A 184 24.73 -1.60 -5.88
C ASP A 184 24.16 -1.99 -7.26
N GLY A 185 22.83 -1.97 -7.42
CA GLY A 185 22.10 -2.43 -8.61
C GLY A 185 22.29 -1.61 -9.90
N GLY A 186 23.36 -0.80 -10.01
CA GLY A 186 23.70 -0.04 -11.22
C GLY A 186 23.20 1.40 -11.24
N GLY A 187 23.77 2.21 -12.14
CA GLY A 187 23.68 3.67 -12.15
C GLY A 187 22.31 4.35 -12.35
N GLY A 188 21.21 3.63 -12.26
CA GLY A 188 19.84 4.17 -12.31
C GLY A 188 19.04 4.00 -11.03
N LEU A 189 19.58 3.27 -10.04
CA LEU A 189 18.86 2.87 -8.83
C LEU A 189 18.49 4.07 -7.94
N LEU A 190 19.43 4.99 -7.72
CA LEU A 190 19.23 6.18 -6.90
C LEU A 190 19.02 7.42 -7.79
N ARG A 191 17.85 7.51 -8.38
CA ARG A 191 17.44 8.68 -9.16
C ARG A 191 16.34 9.43 -8.43
N VAL A 192 16.56 10.72 -8.24
CA VAL A 192 15.52 11.65 -7.76
C VAL A 192 14.57 11.96 -8.92
N ARG A 193 13.29 11.73 -8.74
CA ARG A 193 12.25 11.81 -9.79
C ARG A 193 11.43 13.09 -9.72
N ASP A 194 11.35 13.67 -8.52
CA ASP A 194 10.69 14.95 -8.24
C ASP A 194 11.60 15.87 -7.46
N ARG A 195 11.30 17.18 -7.49
CA ARG A 195 12.04 18.18 -6.74
C ARG A 195 12.00 17.85 -5.24
N PRO A 196 13.15 17.65 -4.58
CA PRO A 196 13.19 17.35 -3.15
C PRO A 196 12.42 18.35 -2.31
N GLY A 197 11.59 17.88 -1.38
CA GLY A 197 10.74 18.70 -0.53
C GLY A 197 9.38 19.07 -1.13
N SER A 198 9.14 18.84 -2.44
CA SER A 198 7.89 19.28 -3.08
C SER A 198 6.69 18.38 -2.84
N ARG A 199 6.88 17.05 -2.94
CA ARG A 199 5.79 16.07 -2.85
C ARG A 199 6.17 14.88 -1.99
N TYR A 200 5.17 14.31 -1.36
CA TYR A 200 5.31 13.04 -0.69
C TYR A 200 5.44 11.90 -1.72
N ALA A 201 6.44 11.07 -1.52
CA ALA A 201 6.69 9.84 -2.27
C ALA A 201 7.31 8.81 -1.33
N TYR A 202 6.49 7.92 -0.77
CA TYR A 202 6.95 6.92 0.20
C TYR A 202 8.17 6.17 -0.32
N SER A 203 9.25 6.13 0.47
CA SER A 203 10.53 5.54 0.06
C SER A 203 11.15 4.69 1.17
N ASN A 204 11.14 3.37 0.98
CA ASN A 204 11.94 2.45 1.79
C ASN A 204 13.44 2.61 1.52
N MET A 205 13.81 2.99 0.28
CA MET A 205 15.21 3.33 -0.04
C MET A 205 15.71 4.51 0.79
N GLY A 206 14.87 5.55 0.97
CA GLY A 206 15.21 6.69 1.81
C GLY A 206 15.57 6.28 3.24
N TYR A 207 14.82 5.36 3.83
CA TYR A 207 15.10 4.84 5.18
C TYR A 207 16.31 3.88 5.21
N GLY A 208 16.55 3.13 4.14
CA GLY A 208 17.80 2.39 3.97
C GLY A 208 19.01 3.33 4.02
N ILE A 209 18.95 4.47 3.34
CA ILE A 209 19.98 5.52 3.35
C ILE A 209 20.11 6.17 4.73
N LEU A 210 18.98 6.41 5.44
CA LEU A 210 19.05 6.92 6.82
C LEU A 210 19.79 5.97 7.77
N GLY A 211 19.65 4.65 7.59
CA GLY A 211 20.50 3.67 8.27
C GLY A 211 21.98 3.90 8.02
N MET A 212 22.37 4.10 6.75
CA MET A 212 23.78 4.42 6.39
C MET A 212 24.24 5.76 6.99
N VAL A 213 23.35 6.77 7.05
CA VAL A 213 23.63 8.06 7.72
C VAL A 213 23.92 7.85 9.20
N ILE A 214 23.13 7.04 9.90
CA ILE A 214 23.36 6.71 11.31
C ILE A 214 24.73 6.02 11.46
N GLU A 215 25.04 5.02 10.64
CA GLU A 215 26.34 4.33 10.67
C GLU A 215 27.50 5.29 10.44
N LYS A 216 27.39 6.19 9.46
CA LYS A 216 28.43 7.17 9.15
C LYS A 216 28.67 8.17 10.29
N VAL A 217 27.60 8.66 10.90
CA VAL A 217 27.68 9.68 11.97
C VAL A 217 28.14 9.06 13.30
N THR A 218 27.75 7.80 13.57
CA THR A 218 27.99 7.17 14.87
C THR A 218 29.22 6.24 14.89
N GLY A 219 29.68 5.78 13.72
CA GLY A 219 30.79 4.83 13.59
C GLY A 219 30.44 3.40 14.03
N GLN A 220 29.16 3.05 14.14
CA GLN A 220 28.70 1.71 14.54
C GLN A 220 27.48 1.28 13.73
N PRO A 221 27.14 -0.02 13.66
CA PRO A 221 25.93 -0.51 13.02
C PRO A 221 24.70 0.21 13.54
N TYR A 222 23.76 0.59 12.63
CA TYR A 222 22.58 1.34 12.98
C TYR A 222 21.70 0.58 14.00
N GLU A 223 21.63 -0.74 13.91
CA GLU A 223 20.88 -1.58 14.84
C GLU A 223 21.39 -1.40 16.27
N ARG A 224 22.71 -1.47 16.44
CA ARG A 224 23.34 -1.32 17.75
C ARG A 224 23.11 0.08 18.32
N TYR A 225 23.21 1.11 17.46
CA TYR A 225 22.94 2.47 17.87
C TYR A 225 21.48 2.63 18.33
N LEU A 226 20.50 2.14 17.55
CA LEU A 226 19.08 2.28 17.87
C LEU A 226 18.71 1.48 19.14
N ASP A 227 19.20 0.25 19.28
CA ASP A 227 18.94 -0.56 20.47
C ASP A 227 19.48 0.14 21.74
N ALA A 228 20.72 0.66 21.69
CA ALA A 228 21.34 1.30 22.83
C ALA A 228 20.86 2.72 23.11
N GLN A 229 20.59 3.52 22.07
CA GLN A 229 20.32 4.94 22.19
C GLN A 229 18.85 5.34 22.01
N VAL A 230 18.00 4.42 21.54
CA VAL A 230 16.55 4.66 21.42
C VAL A 230 15.78 3.68 22.27
N LEU A 231 15.89 2.38 22.01
CA LEU A 231 15.05 1.39 22.70
C LEU A 231 15.33 1.32 24.20
N ALA A 232 16.61 1.25 24.59
CA ALA A 232 17.00 1.15 26.01
C ALA A 232 16.56 2.37 26.85
N PRO A 233 16.80 3.64 26.41
CA PRO A 233 16.30 4.81 27.14
C PRO A 233 14.77 4.88 27.25
N LEU A 234 14.03 4.37 26.25
CA LEU A 234 12.57 4.28 26.27
C LEU A 234 12.06 3.10 27.08
N GLY A 235 12.96 2.26 27.63
CA GLY A 235 12.61 1.08 28.42
C GLY A 235 12.06 -0.08 27.61
N MET A 236 12.27 -0.11 26.30
CA MET A 236 11.82 -1.16 25.36
C MET A 236 12.78 -2.36 25.42
N LYS A 237 12.72 -3.12 26.50
CA LYS A 237 13.73 -4.15 26.84
C LYS A 237 13.60 -5.44 26.00
N ASP A 238 12.44 -5.71 25.46
CA ASP A 238 12.12 -6.90 24.66
C ASP A 238 12.16 -6.64 23.17
N SER A 239 12.60 -5.44 22.77
CA SER A 239 12.66 -4.99 21.37
C SER A 239 14.08 -4.92 20.86
N THR A 240 14.26 -5.14 19.55
CA THR A 240 15.57 -4.98 18.88
C THR A 240 15.41 -4.67 17.40
N PHE A 241 16.30 -3.83 16.89
CA PHE A 241 16.52 -3.66 15.44
C PHE A 241 17.43 -4.74 14.87
N GLY A 242 18.12 -5.52 15.71
CA GLY A 242 18.86 -6.70 15.28
C GLY A 242 17.94 -7.75 14.63
N PHE A 243 18.48 -8.52 13.71
CA PHE A 243 17.73 -9.59 13.07
C PHE A 243 17.39 -10.70 14.07
N VAL A 244 16.11 -11.07 14.12
CA VAL A 244 15.56 -12.16 14.95
C VAL A 244 14.71 -13.08 14.08
N THR A 245 14.80 -14.40 14.33
CA THR A 245 14.07 -15.41 13.57
C THR A 245 13.55 -16.52 14.48
N GLN A 246 12.52 -17.23 14.03
CA GLN A 246 11.92 -18.39 14.70
C GLN A 246 12.68 -19.70 14.44
N THR A 247 13.64 -19.68 13.50
CA THR A 247 14.35 -20.86 13.02
C THR A 247 15.88 -20.64 13.03
N GLY A 248 16.65 -21.70 12.79
CA GLY A 248 18.11 -21.63 12.71
C GLY A 248 18.80 -21.91 14.04
N ALA A 249 20.05 -21.46 14.20
CA ALA A 249 20.91 -21.81 15.34
C ALA A 249 20.55 -21.08 16.65
N LYS A 250 19.88 -19.93 16.56
CA LYS A 250 19.47 -19.10 17.72
C LYS A 250 18.04 -18.60 17.50
N PRO A 251 17.03 -19.49 17.58
CA PRO A 251 15.65 -19.08 17.40
C PRO A 251 15.15 -18.32 18.63
N ASP A 252 14.33 -17.29 18.42
CA ASP A 252 13.59 -16.65 19.53
C ASP A 252 12.24 -17.34 19.69
N ALA A 253 12.08 -18.08 20.79
CA ALA A 253 10.87 -18.84 21.09
C ALA A 253 9.64 -17.95 21.36
N ARG A 254 9.82 -16.66 21.67
CA ARG A 254 8.73 -15.71 21.85
C ARG A 254 8.30 -15.02 20.57
N LEU A 255 9.04 -15.14 19.46
CA LEU A 255 8.68 -14.54 18.19
C LEU A 255 7.58 -15.37 17.52
N ALA A 256 6.43 -14.77 17.27
CA ALA A 256 5.35 -15.41 16.53
C ALA A 256 5.82 -15.82 15.12
N MET A 257 5.30 -16.94 14.61
CA MET A 257 5.47 -17.30 13.20
C MET A 257 4.68 -16.34 12.33
N GLY A 258 5.26 -15.86 11.24
CA GLY A 258 4.53 -15.12 10.23
C GLY A 258 3.60 -16.02 9.43
N HIS A 259 2.47 -15.49 8.96
CA HIS A 259 1.53 -16.22 8.13
C HIS A 259 1.13 -15.39 6.89
N PHE A 260 0.91 -16.07 5.79
CA PHE A 260 0.19 -15.55 4.64
C PHE A 260 -1.22 -16.13 4.61
N GLU A 261 -1.97 -15.79 3.58
CA GLU A 261 -3.31 -16.32 3.36
C GLU A 261 -3.36 -17.85 3.49
N HIS A 262 -4.48 -18.35 3.97
CA HIS A 262 -4.71 -19.80 4.21
C HIS A 262 -3.75 -20.44 5.23
N GLY A 263 -3.16 -19.64 6.13
CA GLY A 263 -2.31 -20.12 7.22
C GLY A 263 -0.93 -20.62 6.79
N VAL A 264 -0.46 -20.24 5.59
CA VAL A 264 0.91 -20.56 5.13
C VAL A 264 1.91 -19.89 6.04
N THR A 265 2.70 -20.66 6.80
CA THR A 265 3.70 -20.15 7.73
C THR A 265 4.95 -19.65 7.03
N HIS A 266 5.52 -18.57 7.56
CA HIS A 266 6.75 -17.97 7.06
C HIS A 266 7.64 -17.55 8.24
N ALA A 267 8.87 -18.07 8.29
CA ALA A 267 9.86 -17.60 9.25
C ALA A 267 10.47 -16.27 8.80
N ALA A 268 10.82 -15.42 9.76
CA ALA A 268 11.49 -14.17 9.48
C ALA A 268 12.76 -14.36 8.66
N MET A 269 12.94 -13.55 7.65
CA MET A 269 14.12 -13.55 6.76
C MET A 269 14.81 -12.18 6.79
N PRO A 270 16.14 -12.13 6.66
CA PRO A 270 16.86 -10.87 6.48
C PRO A 270 16.42 -10.16 5.20
N MET A 271 16.43 -8.83 5.21
CA MET A 271 16.06 -8.00 4.06
C MET A 271 17.14 -6.97 3.73
N TYR A 272 17.26 -6.57 2.47
CA TYR A 272 18.23 -5.55 2.04
C TYR A 272 17.96 -4.18 2.67
N LEU A 273 16.70 -3.74 2.64
CA LEU A 273 16.29 -2.44 3.19
C LEU A 273 15.83 -2.55 4.66
N ARG A 274 16.59 -3.32 5.47
CA ARG A 274 16.25 -3.60 6.87
C ARG A 274 16.03 -2.36 7.75
N PRO A 275 16.69 -1.19 7.56
CA PRO A 275 16.38 0.01 8.33
C PRO A 275 14.93 0.50 8.14
N ALA A 276 14.31 0.15 7.02
CA ALA A 276 12.94 0.54 6.70
C ALA A 276 11.86 -0.32 7.37
N GLY A 277 12.20 -1.49 7.94
CA GLY A 277 11.16 -2.41 8.40
C GLY A 277 11.58 -3.48 9.41
N GLN A 278 12.86 -3.56 9.79
CA GLN A 278 13.33 -4.57 10.73
C GLN A 278 13.28 -4.04 12.17
N LEU A 279 12.19 -4.35 12.86
CA LEU A 279 12.05 -4.19 14.30
C LEU A 279 11.20 -5.35 14.81
N THR A 280 11.75 -6.11 15.77
CA THR A 280 11.04 -7.13 16.54
C THR A 280 10.73 -6.55 17.91
N THR A 281 9.47 -6.64 18.37
CA THR A 281 9.00 -5.96 19.58
C THR A 281 7.84 -6.71 20.25
N THR A 282 7.41 -6.26 21.43
CA THR A 282 6.22 -6.70 22.15
C THR A 282 5.18 -5.58 22.23
N ALA A 283 3.94 -5.93 22.53
CA ALA A 283 2.88 -4.95 22.79
C ALA A 283 3.24 -3.98 23.92
N GLN A 284 3.86 -4.49 25.00
CA GLN A 284 4.28 -3.68 26.15
C GLN A 284 5.34 -2.63 25.77
N ASP A 285 6.32 -3.01 24.94
CA ASP A 285 7.37 -2.08 24.51
C ASP A 285 6.82 -1.02 23.54
N MET A 286 5.86 -1.41 22.68
CA MET A 286 5.17 -0.45 21.83
C MET A 286 4.32 0.55 22.61
N ALA A 287 3.71 0.14 23.72
CA ALA A 287 3.04 1.08 24.63
C ALA A 287 4.01 2.10 25.23
N ARG A 288 5.24 1.70 25.58
CA ARG A 288 6.28 2.64 26.06
C ARG A 288 6.72 3.62 24.97
N LEU A 289 6.86 3.16 23.73
CA LEU A 289 7.08 4.05 22.59
C LEU A 289 5.93 5.04 22.44
N ALA A 290 4.69 4.56 22.51
CA ALA A 290 3.49 5.41 22.42
C ALA A 290 3.43 6.44 23.56
N GLN A 291 3.73 6.06 24.80
CA GLN A 291 3.83 7.01 25.94
C GLN A 291 4.88 8.09 25.68
N PHE A 292 6.05 7.72 25.15
CA PHE A 292 7.07 8.70 24.79
C PHE A 292 6.57 9.68 23.72
N LEU A 293 5.89 9.18 22.66
CA LEU A 293 5.35 10.00 21.59
C LEU A 293 4.22 10.93 22.06
N LEU A 294 3.46 10.55 23.10
CA LEU A 294 2.47 11.40 23.75
C LEU A 294 3.10 12.46 24.68
N GLY A 295 4.39 12.33 24.98
CA GLY A 295 5.10 13.17 25.94
C GLY A 295 5.75 14.41 25.32
N ASP A 296 6.62 15.05 26.12
CA ASP A 296 7.32 16.29 25.81
C ASP A 296 8.73 16.10 25.21
N GLY A 297 9.07 14.87 24.83
CA GLY A 297 10.39 14.52 24.27
C GLY A 297 11.45 14.19 25.33
N LYS A 298 11.08 13.95 26.58
CA LYS A 298 11.98 13.47 27.63
C LYS A 298 11.91 11.95 27.77
N ALA A 299 13.05 11.33 27.99
CA ALA A 299 13.18 9.94 28.38
C ALA A 299 13.95 9.86 29.71
N GLN A 300 13.43 9.10 30.69
CA GLN A 300 14.03 8.95 32.03
C GLN A 300 14.38 10.31 32.69
N GLY A 301 13.51 11.31 32.51
CA GLY A 301 13.68 12.65 33.08
C GLY A 301 14.68 13.56 32.36
N SER A 302 15.37 13.08 31.34
CA SER A 302 16.36 13.83 30.55
C SER A 302 15.84 14.20 29.16
N ALA A 303 16.28 15.31 28.61
CA ALA A 303 15.94 15.70 27.23
C ALA A 303 16.44 14.61 26.26
N PHE A 304 15.53 14.02 25.50
CA PHE A 304 15.82 12.99 24.51
C PHE A 304 15.66 13.54 23.10
N ILE A 305 14.56 14.22 22.82
CA ILE A 305 14.29 14.96 21.58
C ILE A 305 13.74 16.34 21.97
N THR A 306 14.15 17.41 21.26
CA THR A 306 13.65 18.75 21.54
C THR A 306 12.14 18.84 21.30
N PRO A 307 11.39 19.67 22.06
CA PRO A 307 9.96 19.87 21.84
C PRO A 307 9.63 20.39 20.43
N ALA A 308 10.55 21.13 19.80
CA ALA A 308 10.38 21.58 18.42
C ALA A 308 10.37 20.40 17.43
N LEU A 309 11.28 19.44 17.58
CA LEU A 309 11.34 18.23 16.75
C LEU A 309 10.17 17.29 17.03
N MET A 310 9.71 17.19 18.30
CA MET A 310 8.51 16.42 18.62
C MET A 310 7.27 16.91 17.85
N ARG A 311 7.06 18.22 17.77
CA ARG A 311 5.95 18.80 16.99
C ARG A 311 6.05 18.55 15.48
N MET A 312 7.23 18.24 14.96
CA MET A 312 7.44 17.94 13.54
C MET A 312 7.24 16.45 13.20
N LEU A 313 7.01 15.58 14.20
CA LEU A 313 6.90 14.14 13.96
C LEU A 313 5.78 13.78 12.97
N SER A 314 4.63 14.45 13.08
CA SER A 314 3.43 14.16 12.28
C SER A 314 3.05 15.28 11.30
N ARG A 315 3.57 16.50 11.51
CA ARG A 315 3.17 17.65 10.70
C ARG A 315 3.91 17.67 9.37
N PRO A 316 3.18 17.60 8.23
CA PRO A 316 3.78 17.78 6.92
C PRO A 316 4.35 19.21 6.81
N ASN A 317 5.54 19.33 6.24
CA ASN A 317 6.21 20.61 6.13
C ASN A 317 6.86 20.76 4.75
N GLY A 318 6.54 21.86 4.06
CA GLY A 318 7.17 22.25 2.80
C GLY A 318 6.62 21.58 1.55
N THR A 319 5.72 20.58 1.65
CA THR A 319 5.08 19.99 0.47
C THR A 319 4.12 20.97 -0.20
N GLU A 320 3.92 20.83 -1.52
CA GLU A 320 2.94 21.64 -2.28
C GLU A 320 1.55 21.58 -1.64
N ALA A 321 1.12 20.40 -1.17
CA ALA A 321 -0.16 20.22 -0.50
C ALA A 321 -0.24 20.97 0.83
N SER A 322 0.81 20.91 1.67
CA SER A 322 0.84 21.63 2.96
C SER A 322 0.91 23.14 2.77
N GLN A 323 1.62 23.62 1.75
CA GLN A 323 1.66 25.05 1.38
C GLN A 323 0.30 25.55 0.86
N ALA A 324 -0.51 24.66 0.27
CA ALA A 324 -1.87 24.94 -0.15
C ALA A 324 -2.90 24.80 0.98
N GLY A 325 -2.47 24.60 2.24
CA GLY A 325 -3.31 24.58 3.44
C GLY A 325 -3.86 23.22 3.82
N LEU A 326 -3.35 22.12 3.25
CA LEU A 326 -3.73 20.78 3.67
C LEU A 326 -2.87 20.33 4.85
N ASP A 327 -3.48 20.16 6.02
CA ASP A 327 -2.80 19.63 7.22
C ASP A 327 -2.61 18.11 7.21
N ALA A 328 -3.35 17.39 6.37
CA ALA A 328 -3.14 15.96 6.15
C ALA A 328 -1.83 15.69 5.42
N GLY A 329 -1.09 14.65 5.83
CA GLY A 329 0.19 14.29 5.23
C GLY A 329 1.13 13.62 6.22
N HIS A 330 2.40 13.50 5.85
CA HIS A 330 3.44 12.85 6.64
C HIS A 330 4.45 13.87 7.18
N GLY A 331 4.74 13.77 8.48
CA GLY A 331 5.82 14.51 9.12
C GLY A 331 7.14 13.74 9.09
N LEU A 332 8.00 13.96 10.09
CA LEU A 332 9.32 13.30 10.14
C LEU A 332 9.26 11.80 10.50
N ALA A 333 8.12 11.31 11.02
CA ALA A 333 7.99 9.93 11.46
C ALA A 333 6.57 9.35 11.38
N LEU A 334 5.55 10.19 11.41
CA LEU A 334 4.15 9.81 11.48
C LEU A 334 3.35 10.55 10.41
N ALA A 335 2.23 9.97 10.00
CA ALA A 335 1.27 10.64 9.14
C ALA A 335 0.04 11.05 9.93
N VAL A 336 -0.51 12.23 9.65
CA VAL A 336 -1.84 12.61 10.12
C VAL A 336 -2.87 11.70 9.47
N ARG A 337 -3.69 11.06 10.29
CA ARG A 337 -4.71 10.10 9.86
C ARG A 337 -6.05 10.52 10.44
N ASP A 338 -6.92 11.02 9.59
CA ASP A 338 -8.33 11.26 9.91
C ASP A 338 -9.15 10.09 9.38
N ARG A 339 -9.71 9.28 10.26
CA ARG A 339 -10.55 8.12 9.95
C ARG A 339 -11.68 8.02 10.97
N HIS A 340 -12.88 7.73 10.50
CA HIS A 340 -14.07 7.60 11.35
C HIS A 340 -14.32 8.84 12.22
N ASN A 341 -14.01 10.03 11.68
CA ASN A 341 -14.10 11.31 12.39
C ASN A 341 -13.21 11.40 13.65
N VAL A 342 -12.11 10.66 13.68
CA VAL A 342 -11.07 10.76 14.72
C VAL A 342 -9.73 11.05 14.05
N VAL A 343 -9.09 12.14 14.48
CA VAL A 343 -7.78 12.55 13.94
C VAL A 343 -6.67 12.03 14.85
N GLY A 344 -5.80 11.21 14.30
CA GLY A 344 -4.63 10.65 14.96
C GLY A 344 -3.36 10.85 14.16
N GLU A 345 -2.24 10.54 14.76
CA GLU A 345 -0.90 10.51 14.17
C GLU A 345 -0.44 9.06 14.12
N CYS A 346 -0.36 8.48 12.93
CA CYS A 346 -0.24 7.03 12.80
C CYS A 346 0.90 6.62 11.87
N HIS A 347 1.36 5.38 12.04
CA HIS A 347 2.21 4.70 11.07
C HIS A 347 1.76 3.24 10.90
N PRO A 348 1.37 2.82 9.69
CA PRO A 348 1.10 1.41 9.41
C PRO A 348 2.41 0.65 9.17
N GLY A 349 2.38 -0.67 9.30
CA GLY A 349 3.51 -1.53 8.98
C GLY A 349 3.11 -2.82 8.32
N THR A 350 3.89 -3.24 7.32
CA THR A 350 3.76 -4.54 6.66
C THR A 350 5.14 -5.10 6.40
N THR A 351 5.32 -6.36 6.73
CA THR A 351 6.47 -7.17 6.33
C THR A 351 6.01 -8.60 6.12
N ALA A 352 6.84 -9.46 5.56
CA ALA A 352 6.47 -10.83 5.21
C ALA A 352 5.80 -11.58 6.38
N GLY A 353 4.51 -11.85 6.26
CA GLY A 353 3.70 -12.55 7.25
C GLY A 353 3.26 -11.73 8.47
N PHE A 354 3.47 -10.40 8.49
CA PHE A 354 3.09 -9.53 9.61
C PHE A 354 2.51 -8.21 9.13
N ARG A 355 1.52 -7.70 9.87
CA ARG A 355 1.00 -6.33 9.75
C ARG A 355 0.93 -5.65 11.11
N ALA A 356 1.03 -4.34 11.12
CA ALA A 356 0.95 -3.55 12.35
C ALA A 356 0.33 -2.18 12.11
N MET A 357 -0.19 -1.58 13.18
CA MET A 357 -0.62 -0.19 13.24
C MET A 357 -0.22 0.41 14.59
N LEU A 358 0.41 1.58 14.54
CA LEU A 358 0.63 2.44 15.68
C LEU A 358 -0.13 3.74 15.45
N CYS A 359 -0.98 4.15 16.38
CA CYS A 359 -1.71 5.42 16.34
C CYS A 359 -1.61 6.15 17.66
N ILE A 360 -1.31 7.45 17.59
CA ILE A 360 -1.22 8.38 18.70
C ILE A 360 -2.32 9.42 18.56
N TYR A 361 -2.97 9.75 19.65
CA TYR A 361 -4.02 10.77 19.76
C TYR A 361 -3.61 11.82 20.80
N PRO A 362 -2.78 12.80 20.42
CA PRO A 362 -2.16 13.72 21.38
C PRO A 362 -3.17 14.55 22.16
N GLU A 363 -4.27 14.97 21.54
CA GLU A 363 -5.31 15.76 22.21
C GLU A 363 -6.03 14.97 23.30
N GLN A 364 -6.22 13.66 23.08
CA GLN A 364 -6.84 12.75 24.03
C GLN A 364 -5.81 12.08 24.95
N LYS A 365 -4.52 12.37 24.79
CA LYS A 365 -3.40 11.73 25.50
C LYS A 365 -3.48 10.20 25.46
N SER A 366 -4.02 9.65 24.40
CA SER A 366 -4.27 8.21 24.23
C SER A 366 -3.54 7.68 23.00
N ALA A 367 -3.26 6.38 23.00
CA ALA A 367 -2.64 5.72 21.86
C ALA A 367 -2.99 4.24 21.82
N PHE A 368 -2.89 3.63 20.65
CA PHE A 368 -2.89 2.18 20.53
C PHE A 368 -1.78 1.67 19.61
N PHE A 369 -1.39 0.45 19.84
CA PHE A 369 -0.63 -0.38 18.92
C PHE A 369 -1.37 -1.70 18.72
N ILE A 370 -1.37 -2.23 17.50
CA ILE A 370 -1.77 -3.60 17.21
C ILE A 370 -0.78 -4.21 16.20
N GLY A 371 -0.37 -5.44 16.47
CA GLY A 371 0.50 -6.24 15.59
C GLY A 371 -0.13 -7.59 15.30
N PHE A 372 -0.23 -7.94 14.03
CA PHE A 372 -0.74 -9.21 13.52
C PHE A 372 0.41 -10.05 13.00
N ASN A 373 0.36 -11.34 13.23
CA ASN A 373 1.27 -12.29 12.60
C ASN A 373 0.67 -12.92 11.34
N THR A 374 -0.13 -12.15 10.61
CA THR A 374 -0.69 -12.54 9.31
C THR A 374 -0.65 -11.34 8.37
N ASP A 375 -0.19 -11.57 7.13
CA ASP A 375 -0.25 -10.65 6.01
C ASP A 375 -1.20 -11.22 4.97
N ALA A 376 -2.46 -10.75 4.98
CA ALA A 376 -3.52 -11.15 4.08
C ALA A 376 -4.10 -9.91 3.37
N GLU A 377 -4.27 -9.98 2.05
CA GLU A 377 -4.72 -8.83 1.27
C GLU A 377 -6.23 -8.59 1.37
N HIS A 378 -7.00 -9.66 1.59
CA HIS A 378 -8.47 -9.60 1.65
C HIS A 378 -9.02 -9.15 3.01
N ALA A 379 -8.21 -9.13 4.09
CA ALA A 379 -8.67 -8.86 5.44
C ALA A 379 -8.89 -7.37 5.72
N ASP A 380 -9.99 -7.02 6.40
CA ASP A 380 -10.27 -5.66 6.90
C ASP A 380 -9.53 -5.37 8.22
N TYR A 381 -8.27 -4.98 8.12
CA TYR A 381 -7.48 -4.55 9.29
C TYR A 381 -8.02 -3.27 9.94
N GLU A 382 -8.78 -2.46 9.22
CA GLU A 382 -9.38 -1.24 9.75
C GLU A 382 -10.45 -1.53 10.79
N ARG A 383 -11.10 -2.67 10.71
CA ARG A 383 -12.04 -3.16 11.71
C ARG A 383 -11.41 -3.20 13.11
N PHE A 384 -10.17 -3.68 13.22
CA PHE A 384 -9.45 -3.77 14.50
C PHE A 384 -9.07 -2.39 15.04
N ASN A 385 -8.69 -1.47 14.15
CA ASN A 385 -8.44 -0.08 14.55
C ASN A 385 -9.71 0.54 15.15
N ARG A 386 -10.89 0.30 14.55
CA ARG A 386 -12.18 0.77 15.10
C ARG A 386 -12.49 0.18 16.47
N LEU A 387 -12.16 -1.10 16.72
CA LEU A 387 -12.35 -1.72 18.03
C LEU A 387 -11.51 -1.02 19.11
N LEU A 388 -10.22 -0.78 18.84
CA LEU A 388 -9.31 -0.09 19.76
C LEU A 388 -9.69 1.37 19.97
N MET A 389 -10.07 2.10 18.92
CA MET A 389 -10.55 3.47 19.03
C MET A 389 -11.83 3.57 19.88
N ARG A 390 -12.74 2.59 19.77
CA ARG A 390 -13.94 2.48 20.58
C ARG A 390 -13.62 2.18 22.05
N ASP A 391 -12.69 1.25 22.32
CA ASP A 391 -12.29 0.89 23.69
C ASP A 391 -11.57 2.04 24.41
N LEU A 392 -10.81 2.84 23.65
CA LEU A 392 -10.20 4.09 24.13
C LEU A 392 -11.20 5.23 24.29
N GLU A 393 -12.48 5.03 23.96
CA GLU A 393 -13.56 6.04 24.03
C GLU A 393 -13.19 7.36 23.34
N LEU A 394 -12.49 7.28 22.18
CA LEU A 394 -12.02 8.47 21.47
C LEU A 394 -13.21 9.31 20.98
N PRO A 395 -13.26 10.61 21.28
CA PRO A 395 -14.37 11.47 20.88
C PRO A 395 -14.36 11.68 19.36
N LEU A 396 -15.55 11.58 18.76
CA LEU A 396 -15.72 11.93 17.36
C LEU A 396 -15.65 13.44 17.18
N ARG A 397 -14.86 13.91 16.23
CA ARG A 397 -14.83 15.32 15.86
C ARG A 397 -16.01 15.64 14.93
N PRO A 398 -16.69 16.75 15.13
CA PRO A 398 -17.68 17.22 14.17
C PRO A 398 -16.97 17.50 12.81
N PRO A 399 -17.62 17.17 11.70
CA PRO A 399 -17.07 17.49 10.38
C PRO A 399 -16.84 19.00 10.23
N ALA A 400 -15.75 19.37 9.55
CA ALA A 400 -15.50 20.75 9.16
C ALA A 400 -16.70 21.30 8.37
N ALA A 401 -17.11 22.52 8.67
CA ALA A 401 -18.24 23.16 8.02
C ALA A 401 -18.02 23.30 6.51
N HIS A 402 -19.10 23.22 5.75
CA HIS A 402 -19.05 23.54 4.33
C HIS A 402 -18.59 24.97 4.12
N GLY A 403 -17.68 25.18 3.17
CA GLY A 403 -17.16 26.46 2.77
C GLY A 403 -17.33 26.68 1.27
N ALA A 404 -17.38 27.93 0.84
CA ALA A 404 -17.49 28.25 -0.58
C ALA A 404 -16.25 27.75 -1.36
N PRO A 405 -16.43 26.93 -2.40
CA PRO A 405 -15.33 26.52 -3.27
C PRO A 405 -14.78 27.71 -4.07
N ALA A 406 -13.53 27.61 -4.52
CA ALA A 406 -12.97 28.61 -5.42
C ALA A 406 -13.74 28.65 -6.75
N PRO A 407 -14.03 29.84 -7.32
CA PRO A 407 -14.79 29.95 -8.56
C PRO A 407 -14.20 29.19 -9.76
N THR A 408 -12.90 28.88 -9.68
CA THR A 408 -12.16 28.20 -10.76
C THR A 408 -12.00 26.69 -10.55
N VAL A 409 -12.70 26.06 -9.60
CA VAL A 409 -12.68 24.62 -9.35
C VAL A 409 -13.02 23.81 -10.60
N GLU A 410 -13.94 24.30 -11.44
CA GLU A 410 -14.30 23.66 -12.70
C GLU A 410 -13.09 23.42 -13.63
N ASN A 411 -12.07 24.27 -13.57
CA ASN A 411 -10.86 24.13 -14.39
C ASN A 411 -10.03 22.89 -14.05
N PHE A 412 -10.28 22.28 -12.89
CA PHE A 412 -9.57 21.08 -12.43
C PHE A 412 -10.23 19.78 -12.91
N GLN A 413 -11.36 19.83 -13.61
CA GLN A 413 -11.95 18.63 -14.17
C GLN A 413 -11.00 17.96 -15.19
N GLY A 414 -11.00 16.62 -15.23
CA GLY A 414 -10.17 15.88 -16.18
C GLY A 414 -9.69 14.54 -15.66
N VAL A 415 -8.71 13.97 -16.35
CA VAL A 415 -8.08 12.70 -15.97
C VAL A 415 -6.72 12.99 -15.34
N TYR A 416 -6.47 12.34 -14.22
CA TYR A 416 -5.28 12.51 -13.40
C TYR A 416 -4.56 11.17 -13.23
N VAL A 417 -3.24 11.17 -13.30
CA VAL A 417 -2.39 9.99 -13.08
C VAL A 417 -1.50 10.20 -11.86
N PRO A 418 -1.09 9.14 -11.14
CA PRO A 418 -0.16 9.26 -10.01
C PRO A 418 1.12 10.00 -10.41
N ALA A 419 1.52 10.98 -9.60
CA ALA A 419 2.71 11.79 -9.83
C ALA A 419 3.33 12.27 -8.49
N PRO A 420 4.40 11.63 -8.00
CA PRO A 420 5.11 10.53 -8.65
C PRO A 420 4.39 9.18 -8.54
N SER A 421 4.65 8.30 -9.49
CA SER A 421 4.31 6.88 -9.34
C SER A 421 5.11 6.28 -8.18
N PRO A 422 4.53 5.39 -7.34
CA PRO A 422 5.24 4.76 -6.22
C PRO A 422 6.52 4.04 -6.63
N MET A 423 6.52 3.39 -7.81
CA MET A 423 7.67 2.69 -8.38
C MET A 423 7.90 3.13 -9.82
N ALA A 424 9.11 3.60 -10.14
CA ALA A 424 9.43 4.09 -11.49
C ALA A 424 9.22 3.02 -12.57
N SER A 425 9.55 1.76 -12.29
CA SER A 425 9.35 0.64 -13.21
C SER A 425 7.89 0.34 -13.52
N MET A 426 6.96 0.73 -12.62
CA MET A 426 5.51 0.51 -12.78
C MET A 426 4.76 1.76 -13.27
N ALA A 427 5.46 2.88 -13.51
CA ALA A 427 4.82 4.15 -13.84
C ALA A 427 3.92 4.10 -15.07
N TRP A 428 4.23 3.25 -16.06
CA TRP A 428 3.34 3.02 -17.20
C TRP A 428 2.04 2.33 -16.79
N LEU A 429 2.14 1.28 -15.97
CA LEU A 429 0.96 0.56 -15.46
C LEU A 429 0.10 1.47 -14.57
N ASP A 430 0.74 2.26 -13.69
CA ASP A 430 0.04 3.23 -12.85
C ASP A 430 -0.69 4.28 -13.68
N ALA A 431 -0.09 4.77 -14.76
CA ALA A 431 -0.75 5.71 -15.67
C ALA A 431 -1.95 5.09 -16.42
N VAL A 432 -1.88 3.81 -16.76
CA VAL A 432 -2.93 3.11 -17.50
C VAL A 432 -4.07 2.66 -16.59
N PHE A 433 -3.76 2.16 -15.39
CA PHE A 433 -4.72 1.51 -14.49
C PHE A 433 -4.94 2.23 -13.16
N GLY A 434 -4.07 3.15 -12.76
CA GLY A 434 -4.14 3.91 -11.51
C GLY A 434 -4.68 5.33 -11.66
N PHE A 435 -5.26 5.68 -12.82
CA PHE A 435 -5.78 7.02 -13.04
C PHE A 435 -7.08 7.29 -12.28
N VAL A 436 -7.32 8.57 -11.98
CA VAL A 436 -8.53 9.07 -11.35
C VAL A 436 -9.15 10.12 -12.26
N ARG A 437 -10.45 10.04 -12.50
CA ARG A 437 -11.22 11.10 -13.16
C ARG A 437 -11.79 12.04 -12.10
N VAL A 438 -11.46 13.31 -12.22
CA VAL A 438 -11.99 14.39 -11.37
C VAL A 438 -13.17 15.04 -12.09
N LYS A 439 -14.32 15.12 -11.45
CA LYS A 439 -15.55 15.75 -11.95
C LYS A 439 -16.10 16.70 -10.89
N TRP A 440 -16.53 17.88 -11.29
CA TRP A 440 -17.26 18.84 -10.48
C TRP A 440 -18.70 18.91 -10.97
N ASP A 441 -19.69 18.87 -10.09
CA ASP A 441 -21.11 18.94 -10.47
C ASP A 441 -21.81 20.24 -10.07
N GLY A 442 -21.09 21.16 -9.45
CA GLY A 442 -21.59 22.44 -8.94
C GLY A 442 -21.59 22.52 -7.41
N ASP A 443 -21.70 21.39 -6.72
CA ASP A 443 -21.76 21.30 -5.25
C ASP A 443 -20.62 20.45 -4.66
N SER A 444 -20.29 19.33 -5.30
CA SER A 444 -19.31 18.36 -4.81
C SER A 444 -18.27 18.00 -5.87
N LEU A 445 -17.09 17.61 -5.41
CA LEU A 445 -16.01 17.09 -6.23
C LEU A 445 -16.02 15.56 -6.19
N PHE A 446 -16.16 14.93 -7.35
CA PHE A 446 -16.13 13.47 -7.47
C PHE A 446 -14.78 12.98 -7.95
N LEU A 447 -14.20 12.06 -7.20
CA LEU A 447 -13.03 11.29 -7.58
C LEU A 447 -13.47 9.90 -8.04
N ILE A 448 -13.33 9.63 -9.33
CA ILE A 448 -13.76 8.38 -9.95
C ILE A 448 -12.50 7.62 -10.38
N PRO A 449 -11.97 6.71 -9.54
CA PRO A 449 -10.81 5.90 -9.90
C PRO A 449 -11.20 4.86 -10.96
N PHE A 450 -10.23 4.40 -11.74
CA PHE A 450 -10.44 3.29 -12.66
C PHE A 450 -10.72 1.97 -11.91
N GLN A 451 -10.09 1.80 -10.75
CA GLN A 451 -10.32 0.67 -9.85
C GLN A 451 -10.78 1.21 -8.48
N GLY A 452 -11.84 0.67 -7.93
CA GLY A 452 -12.41 1.07 -6.65
C GLY A 452 -13.68 1.92 -6.78
N GLU A 453 -14.24 2.29 -5.64
CA GLU A 453 -15.49 3.04 -5.56
C GLU A 453 -15.27 4.55 -5.76
N PRO A 454 -16.21 5.24 -6.44
CA PRO A 454 -16.20 6.69 -6.51
C PRO A 454 -16.25 7.33 -5.12
N LYS A 455 -15.52 8.42 -4.93
CA LYS A 455 -15.54 9.21 -3.69
C LYS A 455 -16.11 10.57 -3.97
N GLU A 456 -17.08 10.96 -3.17
CA GLU A 456 -17.61 12.31 -3.11
C GLU A 456 -16.81 13.13 -2.08
N LEU A 457 -16.44 14.34 -2.44
CA LEU A 457 -15.70 15.28 -1.61
C LEU A 457 -16.48 16.58 -1.51
N GLU A 458 -16.78 16.98 -0.28
CA GLU A 458 -17.49 18.22 0.04
C GLU A 458 -16.51 19.39 0.13
N PRO A 459 -16.84 20.58 -0.40
CA PRO A 459 -15.98 21.75 -0.29
C PRO A 459 -15.93 22.26 1.16
N VAL A 460 -14.74 22.59 1.64
CA VAL A 460 -14.50 23.16 2.98
C VAL A 460 -14.07 24.62 2.89
N GLY A 461 -13.71 25.07 1.69
CA GLY A 461 -13.34 26.44 1.37
C GLY A 461 -12.17 26.51 0.38
N GLY A 462 -12.24 27.43 -0.57
CA GLY A 462 -11.21 27.57 -1.59
C GLY A 462 -11.04 26.29 -2.41
N PHE A 463 -9.84 25.72 -2.38
CA PHE A 463 -9.48 24.47 -3.07
C PHE A 463 -9.39 23.27 -2.13
N LEU A 464 -9.84 23.39 -0.88
CA LEU A 464 -9.83 22.33 0.10
C LEU A 464 -11.15 21.57 0.11
N PHE A 465 -11.07 20.25 0.15
CA PHE A 465 -12.20 19.33 0.14
C PHE A 465 -12.06 18.27 1.23
N ARG A 466 -13.20 17.75 1.68
CA ARG A 466 -13.32 16.75 2.73
C ARG A 466 -14.11 15.54 2.23
N ALA A 467 -13.60 14.34 2.49
CA ALA A 467 -14.37 13.11 2.29
C ALA A 467 -15.40 12.94 3.43
N SER A 468 -16.52 12.27 3.18
CA SER A 468 -17.64 12.12 4.12
C SER A 468 -17.25 11.43 5.43
N ASP A 469 -16.26 10.53 5.40
CA ASP A 469 -15.74 9.78 6.55
C ASP A 469 -14.63 10.52 7.31
N ARG A 470 -14.41 11.82 7.03
CA ARG A 470 -13.36 12.67 7.62
C ARG A 470 -13.97 13.84 8.38
N SER A 471 -13.25 14.28 9.39
CA SER A 471 -13.62 15.49 10.15
C SER A 471 -12.93 16.76 9.62
N ALA A 472 -11.75 16.63 9.02
CA ALA A 472 -10.91 17.71 8.50
C ALA A 472 -10.77 17.65 6.98
N PRO A 473 -10.26 18.73 6.32
CA PRO A 473 -9.89 18.69 4.92
C PRO A 473 -8.96 17.52 4.63
N SER A 474 -9.28 16.74 3.60
CA SER A 474 -8.56 15.52 3.25
C SER A 474 -7.95 15.54 1.84
N HIS A 475 -8.35 16.52 1.02
CA HIS A 475 -7.87 16.69 -0.34
C HIS A 475 -7.71 18.17 -0.67
N VAL A 476 -6.76 18.47 -1.54
CA VAL A 476 -6.54 19.82 -2.07
C VAL A 476 -6.32 19.76 -3.58
N LEU A 477 -6.92 20.74 -4.28
CA LEU A 477 -6.60 21.05 -5.67
C LEU A 477 -5.59 22.20 -5.69
N LEU A 478 -4.53 22.06 -6.48
CA LEU A 478 -3.50 23.09 -6.58
C LEU A 478 -2.94 23.18 -8.00
N GLN A 479 -2.36 24.32 -8.32
CA GLN A 479 -1.65 24.51 -9.58
C GLN A 479 -0.20 24.83 -9.29
N THR A 480 0.71 24.03 -9.83
CA THR A 480 2.15 24.19 -9.66
C THR A 480 2.85 23.99 -11.00
N ASP A 481 3.80 24.87 -11.34
CA ASP A 481 4.53 24.84 -12.63
C ASP A 481 3.61 24.72 -13.86
N GLY A 482 2.43 25.37 -13.83
CA GLY A 482 1.42 25.29 -14.89
C GLY A 482 0.63 23.98 -14.98
N ARG A 483 0.84 23.05 -14.03
CA ARG A 483 0.14 21.77 -13.96
C ARG A 483 -0.95 21.78 -12.89
N HIS A 484 -2.09 21.18 -13.18
CA HIS A 484 -3.13 20.95 -12.19
C HIS A 484 -2.82 19.67 -11.41
N VAL A 485 -2.85 19.74 -10.10
CA VAL A 485 -2.55 18.66 -9.17
C VAL A 485 -3.71 18.46 -8.22
N LEU A 486 -4.04 17.21 -7.94
CA LEU A 486 -4.89 16.77 -6.83
C LEU A 486 -3.99 16.07 -5.82
N SER A 487 -4.09 16.41 -4.54
CA SER A 487 -3.34 15.72 -3.48
C SER A 487 -4.19 15.45 -2.25
N ASP A 488 -3.96 14.30 -1.59
CA ASP A 488 -4.47 13.96 -0.26
C ASP A 488 -3.40 14.06 0.84
N GLY A 489 -2.24 14.66 0.51
CA GLY A 489 -1.09 14.80 1.40
C GLY A 489 -0.17 13.57 1.42
N LEU A 490 -0.65 12.39 1.03
CA LEU A 490 0.12 11.14 0.93
C LEU A 490 0.21 10.61 -0.51
N HIS A 491 -0.67 11.07 -1.39
CA HIS A 491 -0.65 10.80 -2.82
C HIS A 491 -0.88 12.10 -3.57
N SER A 492 -0.20 12.24 -4.68
CA SER A 492 -0.45 13.34 -5.61
C SER A 492 -0.71 12.79 -7.01
N TYR A 493 -1.61 13.47 -7.72
CA TYR A 493 -2.01 13.12 -9.07
C TYR A 493 -1.90 14.35 -9.96
N GLU A 494 -1.31 14.21 -11.13
CA GLU A 494 -1.23 15.28 -12.14
C GLU A 494 -2.24 15.06 -13.26
N ARG A 495 -2.88 16.16 -13.66
CA ARG A 495 -3.79 16.15 -14.81
C ARG A 495 -3.03 15.87 -16.10
N VAL A 496 -3.57 14.97 -16.89
CA VAL A 496 -3.06 14.64 -18.22
C VAL A 496 -4.10 14.91 -19.30
N SER A 497 -3.66 15.12 -20.55
CA SER A 497 -4.60 15.29 -21.65
C SER A 497 -5.33 13.99 -21.96
N MET A 498 -6.60 14.09 -22.33
CA MET A 498 -7.39 12.93 -22.77
C MET A 498 -6.73 12.24 -23.99
N LEU A 499 -6.09 13.02 -24.87
CA LEU A 499 -5.37 12.45 -26.01
C LEU A 499 -4.24 11.51 -25.55
N ARG A 500 -3.47 11.90 -24.53
CA ARG A 500 -2.43 11.02 -23.93
C ARG A 500 -3.03 9.71 -23.43
N MET A 501 -4.16 9.77 -22.75
CA MET A 501 -4.84 8.57 -22.24
C MET A 501 -5.36 7.69 -23.36
N LEU A 502 -5.99 8.28 -24.39
CA LEU A 502 -6.46 7.54 -25.56
C LEU A 502 -5.30 6.84 -26.31
N VAL A 503 -4.14 7.49 -26.40
CA VAL A 503 -2.94 6.87 -27.00
C VAL A 503 -2.45 5.71 -26.14
N LEU A 504 -2.40 5.85 -24.81
CA LEU A 504 -1.97 4.77 -23.90
C LEU A 504 -2.92 3.56 -23.98
N TRP A 505 -4.23 3.80 -23.87
CA TRP A 505 -5.23 2.73 -23.91
C TRP A 505 -5.36 2.14 -25.31
N GLY A 506 -5.31 2.97 -26.36
CA GLY A 506 -5.32 2.51 -27.74
C GLY A 506 -4.12 1.64 -28.06
N SER A 507 -2.93 2.05 -27.61
CA SER A 507 -1.70 1.25 -27.73
C SER A 507 -1.82 -0.10 -27.04
N LEU A 508 -2.31 -0.12 -25.80
CA LEU A 508 -2.54 -1.35 -25.04
C LEU A 508 -3.58 -2.25 -25.73
N ALA A 509 -4.76 -1.70 -26.07
CA ALA A 509 -5.85 -2.47 -26.67
C ALA A 509 -5.44 -3.07 -28.03
N LEU A 510 -4.84 -2.28 -28.90
CA LEU A 510 -4.35 -2.74 -30.20
C LEU A 510 -3.28 -3.82 -30.04
N GLY A 511 -2.34 -3.62 -29.11
CA GLY A 511 -1.30 -4.60 -28.86
C GLY A 511 -1.82 -5.93 -28.32
N VAL A 512 -2.76 -5.89 -27.35
CA VAL A 512 -3.42 -7.10 -26.82
C VAL A 512 -4.22 -7.80 -27.93
N ILE A 513 -4.98 -7.07 -28.74
CA ILE A 513 -5.71 -7.65 -29.89
C ILE A 513 -4.72 -8.30 -30.86
N GLY A 514 -3.57 -7.66 -31.12
CA GLY A 514 -2.52 -8.21 -31.97
C GLY A 514 -1.94 -9.53 -31.43
N LEU A 515 -1.65 -9.61 -30.12
CA LEU A 515 -1.16 -10.83 -29.48
C LEU A 515 -2.24 -11.93 -29.46
N LEU A 516 -3.50 -11.58 -29.19
CA LEU A 516 -4.63 -12.53 -29.24
C LEU A 516 -4.83 -13.06 -30.67
N TYR A 517 -4.68 -12.22 -31.69
CA TYR A 517 -4.71 -12.66 -33.08
C TYR A 517 -3.61 -13.70 -33.38
N VAL A 518 -2.37 -13.42 -32.97
CA VAL A 518 -1.25 -14.37 -33.11
C VAL A 518 -1.59 -15.69 -32.43
N LEU A 519 -2.14 -15.66 -31.24
CA LEU A 519 -2.52 -16.86 -30.51
C LEU A 519 -3.65 -17.64 -31.21
N VAL A 520 -4.78 -16.99 -31.46
CA VAL A 520 -5.99 -17.66 -31.96
C VAL A 520 -5.79 -18.13 -33.41
N VAL A 521 -5.36 -17.25 -34.29
CA VAL A 521 -5.17 -17.59 -35.71
C VAL A 521 -3.97 -18.53 -35.89
N GLY A 522 -2.91 -18.33 -35.12
CA GLY A 522 -1.75 -19.22 -35.11
C GLY A 522 -2.11 -20.64 -34.68
N LEU A 523 -2.87 -20.80 -33.56
CA LEU A 523 -3.34 -22.11 -33.13
C LEU A 523 -4.33 -22.74 -34.12
N TRP A 524 -5.23 -21.95 -34.70
CA TRP A 524 -6.16 -22.43 -35.73
C TRP A 524 -5.42 -22.98 -36.98
N ARG A 525 -4.43 -22.24 -37.47
CA ARG A 525 -3.57 -22.72 -38.59
C ARG A 525 -2.76 -23.95 -38.18
N ALA A 526 -2.22 -24.00 -36.97
CA ALA A 526 -1.48 -25.16 -36.47
C ALA A 526 -2.34 -26.41 -36.42
N ALA A 527 -3.59 -26.31 -35.91
CA ALA A 527 -4.56 -27.40 -35.83
C ALA A 527 -4.96 -27.91 -37.24
N GLY A 528 -5.11 -27.00 -38.22
CA GLY A 528 -5.37 -27.34 -39.62
C GLY A 528 -4.15 -27.85 -40.38
N ARG A 529 -2.99 -28.03 -39.77
CA ARG A 529 -1.68 -28.35 -40.36
C ARG A 529 -1.21 -27.37 -41.45
N ASN A 530 -1.70 -26.13 -41.41
CA ASN A 530 -1.41 -25.04 -42.35
C ASN A 530 -0.44 -24.00 -41.79
N LEU A 531 0.39 -24.37 -40.78
CA LEU A 531 1.40 -23.50 -40.19
C LEU A 531 2.82 -24.06 -40.42
N PRO A 532 3.38 -23.91 -41.63
CA PRO A 532 4.75 -24.33 -41.89
C PRO A 532 5.77 -23.43 -41.17
N ARG A 533 6.99 -23.90 -40.96
CA ARG A 533 8.05 -23.16 -40.24
C ARG A 533 8.41 -21.81 -40.88
N ASN A 534 8.15 -21.61 -42.16
CA ASN A 534 8.36 -20.35 -42.84
C ASN A 534 7.15 -19.41 -42.82
N ASP A 535 6.00 -19.85 -42.26
CA ASP A 535 4.85 -18.98 -42.05
C ASP A 535 5.22 -17.81 -41.12
N HIS A 536 4.63 -16.65 -41.36
CA HIS A 536 4.89 -15.43 -40.59
C HIS A 536 4.34 -15.46 -39.16
N LEU A 537 3.32 -16.30 -38.87
CA LEU A 537 2.80 -16.49 -37.53
C LEU A 537 3.52 -17.59 -36.72
N PHE A 538 4.36 -18.45 -37.38
CA PHE A 538 5.00 -19.57 -36.72
C PHE A 538 5.92 -19.13 -35.54
N ALA A 539 6.88 -18.22 -35.81
CA ALA A 539 7.80 -17.77 -34.78
C ALA A 539 7.11 -16.93 -33.68
N PRO A 540 6.20 -15.97 -34.02
CA PRO A 540 5.41 -15.27 -33.00
C PRO A 540 4.59 -16.19 -32.11
N LEU A 541 3.86 -17.17 -32.65
CA LEU A 541 3.08 -18.13 -31.90
C LEU A 541 3.95 -18.98 -30.98
N LEU A 542 5.05 -19.54 -31.51
CA LEU A 542 5.96 -20.36 -30.71
C LEU A 542 6.53 -19.56 -29.54
N SER A 543 6.95 -18.29 -29.77
CA SER A 543 7.48 -17.43 -28.73
C SER A 543 6.41 -17.03 -27.71
N LEU A 544 5.17 -16.82 -28.15
CA LEU A 544 4.04 -16.53 -27.25
C LEU A 544 3.72 -17.74 -26.35
N LEU A 545 3.70 -18.94 -26.91
CA LEU A 545 3.50 -20.18 -26.13
C LEU A 545 4.68 -20.46 -25.19
N ALA A 546 5.90 -20.08 -25.59
CA ALA A 546 7.08 -20.22 -24.74
C ALA A 546 7.01 -19.40 -23.44
N LEU A 547 6.13 -18.38 -23.34
CA LEU A 547 5.86 -17.67 -22.09
C LEU A 547 5.30 -18.57 -20.99
N LEU A 548 4.78 -19.75 -21.32
CA LEU A 548 4.31 -20.75 -20.34
C LEU A 548 5.46 -21.55 -19.73
N LEU A 549 6.64 -21.61 -20.37
CA LEU A 549 7.76 -22.44 -19.93
C LEU A 549 8.30 -22.09 -18.52
N PRO A 550 8.41 -20.82 -18.09
CA PRO A 550 8.89 -20.50 -16.75
C PRO A 550 7.87 -20.79 -15.64
N LEU A 551 6.57 -20.90 -15.94
CA LEU A 551 5.50 -21.05 -14.93
C LEU A 551 5.68 -22.24 -13.98
N PRO A 552 5.99 -23.47 -14.43
CA PRO A 552 6.22 -24.59 -13.51
C PRO A 552 7.38 -24.34 -12.54
N PHE A 553 8.44 -23.66 -12.99
CA PHE A 553 9.59 -23.37 -12.15
C PHE A 553 9.29 -22.29 -11.11
N PHE A 554 8.47 -21.30 -11.44
CA PHE A 554 7.96 -20.34 -10.48
C PHE A 554 7.02 -20.98 -9.46
N TYR A 555 6.18 -21.93 -9.88
CA TYR A 555 5.27 -22.65 -8.99
C TYR A 555 5.98 -23.40 -7.87
N PHE A 556 7.13 -24.03 -8.18
CA PHE A 556 7.95 -24.75 -7.19
C PHE A 556 8.96 -23.87 -6.47
N GLN A 557 9.05 -22.59 -6.79
CA GLN A 557 9.94 -21.64 -6.16
C GLN A 557 9.21 -20.82 -5.10
N SER A 558 9.88 -20.57 -3.94
CA SER A 558 9.35 -19.59 -2.98
C SER A 558 9.19 -18.22 -3.64
N PHE A 559 8.08 -17.56 -3.43
CA PHE A 559 7.84 -16.20 -3.93
C PHE A 559 8.86 -15.19 -3.39
N MET A 560 9.44 -15.42 -2.20
CA MET A 560 10.53 -14.61 -1.65
C MET A 560 11.83 -14.66 -2.47
N ARG A 561 11.91 -15.50 -3.49
CA ARG A 561 13.03 -15.60 -4.43
C ARG A 561 12.74 -15.05 -5.82
N LEU A 562 11.59 -14.41 -6.00
CA LEU A 562 11.19 -13.88 -7.32
C LEU A 562 12.17 -12.82 -7.84
N GLY A 563 12.78 -12.04 -6.95
CA GLY A 563 13.81 -11.05 -7.29
C GLY A 563 15.23 -11.61 -7.41
N ASP A 564 15.44 -12.91 -7.16
CA ASP A 564 16.74 -13.56 -7.32
C ASP A 564 16.97 -13.98 -8.78
N VAL A 565 18.26 -14.08 -9.16
CA VAL A 565 18.67 -14.74 -10.40
C VAL A 565 18.51 -16.24 -10.21
N THR A 566 17.43 -16.79 -10.72
CA THR A 566 17.08 -18.23 -10.68
C THR A 566 16.86 -18.75 -12.09
N PHE A 567 16.77 -20.07 -12.25
CA PHE A 567 16.43 -20.66 -13.56
C PHE A 567 15.09 -20.11 -14.08
N ALA A 568 14.08 -19.99 -13.21
CA ALA A 568 12.77 -19.46 -13.56
C ALA A 568 12.86 -18.00 -14.08
N SER A 569 13.55 -17.13 -13.35
CA SER A 569 13.68 -15.71 -13.70
C SER A 569 14.51 -15.48 -14.97
N VAL A 570 15.60 -16.25 -15.15
CA VAL A 570 16.42 -16.21 -16.39
C VAL A 570 15.62 -16.70 -17.58
N LEU A 571 14.90 -17.82 -17.43
CA LEU A 571 14.05 -18.35 -18.49
C LEU A 571 12.94 -17.34 -18.85
N ALA A 572 12.31 -16.71 -17.85
CA ALA A 572 11.32 -15.66 -18.08
C ALA A 572 11.89 -14.47 -18.87
N ALA A 573 13.09 -14.02 -18.52
CA ALA A 573 13.77 -12.95 -19.26
C ALA A 573 14.08 -13.35 -20.71
N LEU A 574 14.53 -14.57 -20.94
CA LEU A 574 14.84 -15.07 -22.28
C LEU A 574 13.58 -15.16 -23.16
N VAL A 575 12.50 -15.77 -22.66
CA VAL A 575 11.27 -15.96 -23.46
C VAL A 575 10.55 -14.63 -23.70
N THR A 576 10.50 -13.74 -22.71
CA THR A 576 9.89 -12.42 -22.87
C THR A 576 10.72 -11.50 -23.76
N GLY A 577 12.06 -11.62 -23.74
CA GLY A 577 12.96 -10.89 -24.66
C GLY A 577 12.94 -11.42 -26.10
N ALA A 578 12.68 -12.72 -26.29
CA ALA A 578 12.55 -13.33 -27.60
C ALA A 578 11.25 -12.92 -28.32
N LEU A 579 10.18 -12.60 -27.60
CA LEU A 579 8.86 -12.32 -28.15
C LEU A 579 8.85 -11.13 -29.14
N PRO A 580 9.38 -9.93 -28.81
CA PRO A 580 9.42 -8.82 -29.78
C PRO A 580 10.27 -9.16 -31.02
N LEU A 581 11.35 -9.93 -30.86
CA LEU A 581 12.18 -10.37 -31.97
C LEU A 581 11.43 -11.34 -32.90
N ALA A 582 10.69 -12.29 -32.31
CA ALA A 582 9.88 -13.24 -33.05
C ALA A 582 8.76 -12.54 -33.86
N VAL A 583 8.09 -11.56 -33.24
CA VAL A 583 7.05 -10.75 -33.90
C VAL A 583 7.67 -9.92 -35.04
N ALA A 584 8.83 -9.31 -34.84
CA ALA A 584 9.56 -8.57 -35.86
C ALA A 584 9.95 -9.47 -37.04
N VAL A 585 10.41 -10.71 -36.78
CA VAL A 585 10.69 -11.72 -37.81
C VAL A 585 9.43 -12.07 -38.60
N GLY A 586 8.30 -12.29 -37.88
CA GLY A 586 6.99 -12.53 -38.51
C GLY A 586 6.60 -11.40 -39.46
N LEU A 587 6.72 -10.14 -39.00
CA LEU A 587 6.41 -8.95 -39.78
C LEU A 587 7.35 -8.80 -41.00
N ALA A 588 8.65 -9.06 -40.83
CA ALA A 588 9.61 -9.02 -41.92
C ALA A 588 9.31 -10.09 -43.02
N ARG A 589 8.82 -11.28 -42.61
CA ARG A 589 8.35 -12.31 -43.56
C ARG A 589 7.13 -11.83 -44.35
N CYS A 590 6.12 -11.21 -43.67
CA CYS A 590 4.98 -10.59 -44.35
C CYS A 590 5.41 -9.57 -45.43
N TRP A 591 6.49 -8.82 -45.20
CA TRP A 591 6.98 -7.83 -46.18
C TRP A 591 7.76 -8.43 -47.33
N ARG A 592 8.48 -9.54 -47.11
CA ARG A 592 9.24 -10.22 -48.17
C ARG A 592 8.34 -10.94 -49.15
N THR A 593 7.18 -11.43 -48.73
CA THR A 593 6.18 -12.11 -49.55
C THR A 593 5.23 -11.15 -50.29
N ARG A 594 5.54 -9.83 -50.31
CA ARG A 594 4.74 -8.80 -50.99
C ARG A 594 4.48 -9.12 -52.46
N GLY A 595 3.35 -9.77 -52.75
CA GLY A 595 2.90 -10.03 -54.12
C GLY A 595 1.87 -11.15 -54.27
N THR A 596 1.67 -12.02 -53.29
CA THR A 596 0.98 -13.30 -53.51
C THR A 596 -0.38 -13.47 -52.79
N GLY A 597 -0.79 -12.66 -51.78
CA GLY A 597 -2.09 -12.89 -51.16
C GLY A 597 -2.65 -11.75 -50.29
N ALA A 598 -3.98 -11.62 -50.27
CA ALA A 598 -4.70 -10.69 -49.37
C ALA A 598 -4.54 -11.06 -47.90
N VAL A 599 -4.37 -12.34 -47.59
CA VAL A 599 -4.25 -12.89 -46.23
C VAL A 599 -2.94 -12.43 -45.56
N GLU A 600 -1.84 -12.39 -46.29
CA GLU A 600 -0.53 -11.97 -45.78
C GLU A 600 -0.49 -10.48 -45.39
N LYS A 601 -1.22 -9.64 -46.14
CA LYS A 601 -1.37 -8.21 -45.81
C LYS A 601 -2.23 -8.00 -44.56
N LEU A 602 -3.24 -8.86 -44.35
CA LEU A 602 -4.10 -8.82 -43.16
C LEU A 602 -3.33 -9.19 -41.88
N ASP A 603 -2.41 -10.17 -41.92
CA ASP A 603 -1.62 -10.59 -40.76
C ASP A 603 -0.57 -9.55 -40.32
N ALA A 604 -0.12 -8.68 -41.23
CA ALA A 604 0.85 -7.63 -40.93
C ALA A 604 0.31 -6.59 -39.94
N ILE A 605 -1.00 -6.30 -39.98
CA ILE A 605 -1.64 -5.30 -39.10
C ILE A 605 -1.58 -5.75 -37.64
N PRO A 606 -2.09 -6.95 -37.24
CA PRO A 606 -2.01 -7.41 -35.86
C PRO A 606 -0.58 -7.67 -35.40
N LEU A 607 0.35 -8.10 -36.27
CA LEU A 607 1.76 -8.20 -35.90
C LEU A 607 2.38 -6.85 -35.59
N LEU A 608 2.06 -5.80 -36.36
CA LEU A 608 2.52 -4.44 -36.11
C LEU A 608 1.92 -3.91 -34.77
N ALA A 609 0.64 -4.18 -34.56
CA ALA A 609 -0.05 -3.82 -33.34
C ALA A 609 0.56 -4.51 -32.09
N ALA A 610 0.91 -5.80 -32.19
CA ALA A 610 1.63 -6.52 -31.13
C ALA A 610 3.04 -5.95 -30.92
N LEU A 611 3.79 -5.71 -32.00
CA LEU A 611 5.16 -5.22 -31.92
C LEU A 611 5.24 -3.86 -31.23
N GLN A 612 4.34 -2.91 -31.56
CA GLN A 612 4.33 -1.60 -30.93
C GLN A 612 4.15 -1.69 -29.41
N LEU A 613 3.23 -2.55 -28.91
CA LEU A 613 3.05 -2.75 -27.47
C LEU A 613 4.31 -3.34 -26.82
N LEU A 614 4.90 -4.37 -27.46
CA LEU A 614 6.13 -4.99 -26.94
C LEU A 614 7.30 -3.99 -26.89
N LEU A 615 7.39 -3.07 -27.86
CA LEU A 615 8.38 -1.99 -27.84
C LEU A 615 8.07 -0.96 -26.75
N VAL A 616 6.81 -0.63 -26.50
CA VAL A 616 6.42 0.23 -25.37
C VAL A 616 6.83 -0.41 -24.04
N LEU A 617 6.53 -1.70 -23.83
CA LEU A 617 6.95 -2.41 -22.62
C LEU A 617 8.47 -2.48 -22.49
N ALA A 618 9.19 -2.67 -23.59
CA ALA A 618 10.66 -2.65 -23.60
C ALA A 618 11.22 -1.27 -23.24
N TRP A 619 10.63 -0.19 -23.77
CA TRP A 619 11.01 1.19 -23.42
C TRP A 619 10.88 1.49 -21.92
N TRP A 620 9.83 0.97 -21.29
CA TRP A 620 9.61 1.10 -19.86
C TRP A 620 10.42 0.11 -19.01
N GLY A 621 11.27 -0.71 -19.63
CA GLY A 621 12.13 -1.68 -18.92
C GLY A 621 11.41 -2.94 -18.45
N LEU A 622 10.14 -3.15 -18.84
CA LEU A 622 9.35 -4.33 -18.49
C LEU A 622 9.70 -5.54 -19.38
N LEU A 623 10.33 -5.34 -20.53
CA LEU A 623 10.86 -6.38 -21.41
C LEU A 623 12.34 -6.14 -21.74
N PRO A 624 13.18 -7.19 -21.74
CA PRO A 624 12.92 -8.52 -21.17
C PRO A 624 12.62 -8.47 -19.67
N LEU A 625 11.77 -9.38 -19.17
CA LEU A 625 11.32 -9.40 -17.78
C LEU A 625 12.47 -9.86 -16.85
N ARG A 626 13.31 -8.94 -16.44
CA ARG A 626 14.44 -9.17 -15.54
C ARG A 626 14.07 -8.83 -14.10
N LEU A 627 13.34 -9.74 -13.44
CA LEU A 627 12.82 -9.53 -12.07
C LEU A 627 13.91 -9.10 -11.08
N TRP A 628 15.17 -9.52 -11.30
CA TRP A 628 16.34 -9.14 -10.50
C TRP A 628 16.87 -7.72 -10.77
N GLN A 629 16.22 -6.96 -11.63
CA GLN A 629 16.55 -5.56 -11.96
C GLN A 629 15.38 -4.60 -11.80
N LEU A 630 14.15 -5.13 -11.73
CA LEU A 630 12.93 -4.35 -11.52
C LEU A 630 12.85 -3.75 -10.11
#